data_d16fe9b0be379d532deb55d398ab52c1
#
_entry.id   d16fe9b0be379d532deb55d398ab52c1
#
_cell.length_a   1.000
_cell.length_b   1.000
_cell.length_c   1.000
_cell.angle_alpha   90.00
_cell.angle_beta   90.00
_cell.angle_gamma   90.00
#
_symmetry.space_group_name_H-M   'P 1'
#
loop_
_entity.id
_entity.type
_entity.pdbx_description
1 polymer ?
#
loop_
_entity_poly.entity_id
_entity_poly.type
_entity_poly.pdbx_seq_one_letter_code
_entity_poly.pdbx_strand_id
1 'polypeptide(L)'
;MSGDRITGPFGEAWVSRAAHSDIPGVLAVFDDAVGWLTQKGLSGQWGSTPFSEIPNMHTQFADWIDDGTLYVARLDGEIAGTIVVTGEAPKYAAHMWDSFPDDGLYIEAFATRRSPEGRGLGRSLLQWAEDYAKQDGKSVLWLDCWADNSDLCDYYERAGYEPRGLLVVNQWRARLFEKQIA
;
A
#
# COMPACT_ATOMS: atom_id res chain seq x y z
N MET A 1 -21.43 -7.93 -5.51
CA MET A 1 -20.18 -7.21 -5.29
C MET A 1 -19.37 -7.30 -6.57
N SER A 2 -19.05 -6.16 -7.19
CA SER A 2 -18.20 -6.12 -8.40
C SER A 2 -16.76 -5.90 -7.93
N GLY A 3 -15.86 -6.81 -8.28
CA GLY A 3 -14.43 -6.73 -7.90
C GLY A 3 -13.72 -8.05 -8.15
N ASP A 4 -12.41 -8.04 -7.93
CA ASP A 4 -11.56 -9.21 -8.08
C ASP A 4 -11.53 -10.03 -6.78
N ARG A 5 -11.72 -11.32 -6.90
CA ARG A 5 -11.67 -12.22 -5.76
C ARG A 5 -10.22 -12.62 -5.48
N ILE A 6 -9.80 -12.46 -4.23
CA ILE A 6 -8.52 -12.97 -3.72
C ILE A 6 -8.77 -13.96 -2.58
N THR A 7 -7.88 -14.93 -2.43
CA THR A 7 -7.99 -15.98 -1.41
C THR A 7 -6.68 -16.12 -0.64
N GLY A 8 -6.77 -16.65 0.58
CA GLY A 8 -5.61 -16.88 1.44
C GLY A 8 -6.01 -17.53 2.77
N PRO A 9 -5.11 -17.52 3.76
CA PRO A 9 -5.43 -18.04 5.10
C PRO A 9 -6.62 -17.34 5.77
N PHE A 10 -6.98 -16.14 5.30
CA PHE A 10 -8.15 -15.36 5.73
C PHE A 10 -9.47 -15.84 5.10
N GLY A 11 -9.42 -16.83 4.21
CA GLY A 11 -10.55 -17.27 3.41
C GLY A 11 -10.64 -16.52 2.09
N GLU A 12 -11.70 -15.72 1.88
CA GLU A 12 -11.99 -15.01 0.65
C GLU A 12 -12.18 -13.51 0.92
N ALA A 13 -11.58 -12.68 0.10
CA ALA A 13 -11.78 -11.23 0.10
C ALA A 13 -12.00 -10.70 -1.33
N TRP A 14 -12.61 -9.52 -1.42
CA TRP A 14 -12.92 -8.87 -2.70
C TRP A 14 -12.19 -7.53 -2.81
N VAL A 15 -11.42 -7.37 -3.88
CA VAL A 15 -10.70 -6.14 -4.20
C VAL A 15 -11.50 -5.36 -5.24
N SER A 16 -11.78 -4.10 -4.95
CA SER A 16 -12.47 -3.20 -5.87
C SER A 16 -11.95 -1.78 -5.74
N ARG A 17 -12.18 -0.95 -6.76
CA ARG A 17 -11.94 0.49 -6.63
C ARG A 17 -12.74 1.04 -5.45
N ALA A 18 -12.10 1.92 -4.68
CA ALA A 18 -12.75 2.62 -3.59
C ALA A 18 -13.75 3.67 -4.10
N ALA A 19 -14.76 3.94 -3.30
CA ALA A 19 -15.68 5.06 -3.47
C ALA A 19 -15.51 6.06 -2.31
N HIS A 20 -15.97 7.29 -2.46
CA HIS A 20 -15.90 8.31 -1.39
C HIS A 20 -16.53 7.84 -0.07
N SER A 21 -17.57 7.02 -0.14
CA SER A 21 -18.20 6.41 1.04
C SER A 21 -17.29 5.44 1.79
N ASP A 22 -16.17 5.01 1.18
CA ASP A 22 -15.21 4.09 1.79
C ASP A 22 -14.14 4.81 2.64
N ILE A 23 -13.99 6.13 2.49
CA ILE A 23 -12.96 6.91 3.17
C ILE A 23 -12.92 6.65 4.70
N PRO A 24 -14.03 6.62 5.43
CA PRO A 24 -13.98 6.30 6.85
C PRO A 24 -13.41 4.91 7.14
N GLY A 25 -13.74 3.92 6.33
CA GLY A 25 -13.20 2.56 6.46
C GLY A 25 -11.72 2.47 6.11
N VAL A 26 -11.26 3.20 5.09
CA VAL A 26 -9.86 3.32 4.71
C VAL A 26 -9.05 3.97 5.84
N LEU A 27 -9.52 5.11 6.38
CA LEU A 27 -8.89 5.77 7.52
C LEU A 27 -8.78 4.83 8.73
N ALA A 28 -9.83 4.05 9.02
CA ALA A 28 -9.82 3.09 10.12
C ALA A 28 -8.77 1.98 9.94
N VAL A 29 -8.45 1.55 8.71
CA VAL A 29 -7.36 0.61 8.44
C VAL A 29 -6.00 1.23 8.77
N PHE A 30 -5.79 2.51 8.42
CA PHE A 30 -4.54 3.22 8.76
C PHE A 30 -4.43 3.50 10.25
N ASP A 31 -5.51 3.90 10.92
CA ASP A 31 -5.52 4.14 12.37
C ASP A 31 -5.15 2.88 13.15
N ASP A 32 -5.69 1.72 12.76
CA ASP A 32 -5.33 0.43 13.32
C ASP A 32 -3.83 0.10 13.09
N ALA A 33 -3.32 0.33 11.88
CA ALA A 33 -1.92 0.10 11.56
C ALA A 33 -0.97 1.03 12.33
N VAL A 34 -1.30 2.33 12.45
CA VAL A 34 -0.53 3.31 13.24
C VAL A 34 -0.52 2.95 14.71
N GLY A 35 -1.68 2.58 15.27
CA GLY A 35 -1.78 2.13 16.66
C GLY A 35 -0.89 0.92 16.93
N TRP A 36 -0.92 -0.08 16.05
CA TRP A 36 -0.07 -1.26 16.15
C TRP A 36 1.44 -0.92 16.04
N LEU A 37 1.83 -0.09 15.06
CA LEU A 37 3.22 0.35 14.88
C LEU A 37 3.72 1.12 16.12
N THR A 38 2.91 2.01 16.67
CA THR A 38 3.24 2.79 17.87
C THR A 38 3.48 1.88 19.08
N GLN A 39 2.62 0.87 19.28
CA GLN A 39 2.78 -0.12 20.35
C GLN A 39 4.08 -0.94 20.21
N LYS A 40 4.58 -1.12 18.99
CA LYS A 40 5.84 -1.79 18.68
C LYS A 40 7.07 -0.88 18.72
N GLY A 41 6.91 0.43 18.98
CA GLY A 41 7.99 1.40 18.89
C GLY A 41 8.44 1.72 17.46
N LEU A 42 7.60 1.44 16.47
CA LEU A 42 7.89 1.58 15.03
C LEU A 42 7.17 2.79 14.40
N SER A 43 7.00 3.86 15.17
CA SER A 43 6.30 5.08 14.70
C SER A 43 7.01 5.84 13.57
N GLY A 44 8.22 5.45 13.19
CA GLY A 44 8.95 6.07 12.08
C GLY A 44 8.31 5.88 10.70
N GLN A 45 7.44 4.87 10.52
CA GLN A 45 6.77 4.62 9.23
C GLN A 45 5.75 5.73 8.91
N TRP A 46 4.82 6.00 9.82
CA TRP A 46 3.69 6.93 9.62
C TRP A 46 3.41 7.85 10.81
N GLY A 47 4.36 7.96 11.75
CA GLY A 47 4.13 8.70 12.99
C GLY A 47 3.29 7.91 14.00
N SER A 48 2.74 8.64 14.97
CA SER A 48 1.88 8.08 16.04
C SER A 48 0.48 8.69 16.09
N THR A 49 0.20 9.68 15.22
CA THR A 49 -1.11 10.32 15.11
C THR A 49 -2.00 9.49 14.20
N PRO A 50 -3.24 9.14 14.60
CA PRO A 50 -4.20 8.48 13.72
C PRO A 50 -4.41 9.27 12.43
N PHE A 51 -4.54 8.58 11.30
CA PHE A 51 -4.74 9.22 10.00
C PHE A 51 -6.05 10.01 9.96
N SER A 52 -7.07 9.54 10.67
CA SER A 52 -8.34 10.27 10.83
C SER A 52 -8.21 11.64 11.51
N GLU A 53 -7.13 11.86 12.28
CA GLU A 53 -6.84 13.12 12.96
C GLU A 53 -5.84 14.02 12.20
N ILE A 54 -5.22 13.51 11.12
CA ILE A 54 -4.27 14.28 10.32
C ILE A 54 -5.04 15.17 9.34
N PRO A 55 -4.83 16.51 9.38
CA PRO A 55 -5.43 17.41 8.40
C PRO A 55 -5.09 16.96 6.96
N ASN A 56 -6.05 17.06 6.05
CA ASN A 56 -5.94 16.75 4.63
C ASN A 56 -5.83 15.26 4.26
N MET A 57 -5.79 14.31 5.20
CA MET A 57 -5.81 12.87 4.82
C MET A 57 -7.10 12.50 4.09
N HIS A 58 -8.23 13.01 4.55
CA HIS A 58 -9.51 12.81 3.86
C HIS A 58 -9.44 13.28 2.40
N THR A 59 -8.88 14.46 2.17
CA THR A 59 -8.71 15.02 0.80
C THR A 59 -7.76 14.17 -0.02
N GLN A 60 -6.64 13.74 0.56
CA GLN A 60 -5.68 12.87 -0.14
C GLN A 60 -6.31 11.56 -0.60
N PHE A 61 -7.13 10.92 0.24
CA PHE A 61 -7.84 9.70 -0.16
C PHE A 61 -8.91 9.98 -1.20
N ALA A 62 -9.61 11.14 -1.11
CA ALA A 62 -10.57 11.56 -2.12
C ALA A 62 -9.91 11.76 -3.48
N ASP A 63 -8.73 12.40 -3.53
CA ASP A 63 -7.96 12.60 -4.77
C ASP A 63 -7.61 11.24 -5.42
N TRP A 64 -7.10 10.27 -4.66
CA TRP A 64 -6.80 8.93 -5.20
C TRP A 64 -8.05 8.16 -5.65
N ILE A 65 -9.21 8.42 -5.05
CA ILE A 65 -10.49 7.85 -5.51
C ILE A 65 -10.90 8.49 -6.84
N ASP A 66 -10.80 9.81 -6.95
CA ASP A 66 -11.15 10.54 -8.16
C ASP A 66 -10.22 10.17 -9.34
N ASP A 67 -8.94 9.92 -9.05
CA ASP A 67 -7.96 9.41 -10.01
C ASP A 67 -8.18 7.91 -10.35
N GLY A 68 -9.05 7.22 -9.58
CA GLY A 68 -9.33 5.79 -9.77
C GLY A 68 -8.19 4.85 -9.41
N THR A 69 -7.23 5.31 -8.59
CA THR A 69 -6.02 4.59 -8.21
C THR A 69 -6.09 3.90 -6.84
N LEU A 70 -7.06 4.27 -5.98
CA LEU A 70 -7.27 3.65 -4.68
C LEU A 70 -8.17 2.42 -4.79
N TYR A 71 -7.69 1.32 -4.24
CA TYR A 71 -8.42 0.06 -4.13
C TYR A 71 -8.58 -0.36 -2.67
N VAL A 72 -9.67 -1.04 -2.38
CA VAL A 72 -9.97 -1.61 -1.06
C VAL A 72 -10.21 -3.11 -1.16
N ALA A 73 -9.67 -3.84 -0.19
CA ALA A 73 -9.97 -5.26 0.00
C ALA A 73 -11.00 -5.43 1.12
N ARG A 74 -12.13 -6.07 0.81
CA ARG A 74 -13.19 -6.36 1.77
C ARG A 74 -13.18 -7.81 2.18
N LEU A 75 -13.15 -8.03 3.49
CA LEU A 75 -13.32 -9.32 4.14
C LEU A 75 -14.66 -9.28 4.89
N ASP A 76 -15.56 -10.21 4.61
CA ASP A 76 -16.90 -10.26 5.20
C ASP A 76 -17.72 -8.94 5.06
N GLY A 77 -17.47 -8.20 3.98
CA GLY A 77 -18.13 -6.92 3.69
C GLY A 77 -17.42 -5.69 4.27
N GLU A 78 -16.51 -5.87 5.22
CA GLU A 78 -15.75 -4.80 5.88
C GLU A 78 -14.43 -4.53 5.17
N ILE A 79 -14.01 -3.25 5.13
CA ILE A 79 -12.68 -2.89 4.58
C ILE A 79 -11.60 -3.40 5.53
N ALA A 80 -10.81 -4.35 5.06
CA ALA A 80 -9.72 -4.97 5.78
C ALA A 80 -8.33 -4.62 5.23
N GLY A 81 -8.27 -4.08 4.02
CA GLY A 81 -7.03 -3.63 3.40
C GLY A 81 -7.25 -2.52 2.37
N THR A 82 -6.20 -1.79 2.08
CA THR A 82 -6.16 -0.71 1.11
C THR A 82 -4.84 -0.70 0.37
N ILE A 83 -4.86 -0.28 -0.88
CA ILE A 83 -3.68 -0.13 -1.74
C ILE A 83 -3.96 0.92 -2.81
N VAL A 84 -3.00 1.82 -3.02
CA VAL A 84 -2.97 2.70 -4.20
C VAL A 84 -2.05 2.09 -5.22
N VAL A 85 -2.51 1.99 -6.47
CA VAL A 85 -1.71 1.53 -7.61
C VAL A 85 -1.80 2.60 -8.69
N THR A 86 -0.69 3.28 -8.96
CA THR A 86 -0.63 4.45 -9.84
C THR A 86 0.53 4.36 -10.84
N GLY A 87 0.38 5.01 -11.99
CA GLY A 87 1.45 5.18 -12.98
C GLY A 87 2.40 6.34 -12.68
N GLU A 88 2.23 7.04 -11.56
CA GLU A 88 3.06 8.17 -11.16
C GLU A 88 3.80 7.88 -9.86
N ALA A 89 5.07 8.24 -9.81
CA ALA A 89 5.84 8.17 -8.56
C ALA A 89 5.38 9.27 -7.58
N PRO A 90 5.39 9.00 -6.26
CA PRO A 90 5.09 10.02 -5.27
C PRO A 90 6.02 11.23 -5.42
N LYS A 91 5.49 12.45 -5.22
CA LYS A 91 6.24 13.70 -5.40
C LYS A 91 7.54 13.76 -4.58
N TYR A 92 7.55 13.19 -3.38
CA TYR A 92 8.74 13.14 -2.53
C TYR A 92 9.84 12.23 -3.10
N ALA A 93 9.48 11.25 -3.91
CA ALA A 93 10.38 10.28 -4.53
C ALA A 93 10.66 10.59 -6.01
N ALA A 94 9.97 11.54 -6.62
CA ALA A 94 10.02 11.79 -8.06
C ALA A 94 11.44 12.00 -8.60
N HIS A 95 12.32 12.67 -7.83
CA HIS A 95 13.72 12.90 -8.23
C HIS A 95 14.60 11.63 -8.20
N MET A 96 14.16 10.57 -7.54
CA MET A 96 14.84 9.27 -7.55
C MET A 96 14.50 8.43 -8.78
N TRP A 97 13.47 8.86 -9.51
CA TRP A 97 12.88 8.16 -10.63
C TRP A 97 13.16 8.86 -11.96
N ASP A 98 14.36 9.44 -12.16
CA ASP A 98 14.80 9.92 -13.46
C ASP A 98 14.67 8.87 -14.57
N SER A 99 14.38 7.62 -14.15
CA SER A 99 14.17 6.46 -14.99
C SER A 99 12.91 5.65 -14.61
N PHE A 100 11.90 6.28 -13.95
CA PHE A 100 10.62 5.57 -13.73
C PHE A 100 10.03 5.23 -15.11
N PRO A 101 9.97 3.94 -15.47
CA PRO A 101 9.57 3.56 -16.81
C PRO A 101 8.09 3.82 -17.03
N ASP A 102 7.71 4.24 -18.25
CA ASP A 102 6.31 4.46 -18.63
C ASP A 102 5.44 3.19 -18.49
N ASP A 103 6.06 2.02 -18.45
CA ASP A 103 5.44 0.73 -18.26
C ASP A 103 5.49 0.23 -16.78
N GLY A 104 5.82 1.12 -15.85
CA GLY A 104 5.83 0.83 -14.42
C GLY A 104 4.58 1.28 -13.70
N LEU A 105 4.29 0.65 -12.54
CA LEU A 105 3.32 1.12 -11.55
C LEU A 105 3.97 1.27 -10.18
N TYR A 106 3.50 2.25 -9.42
CA TYR A 106 3.92 2.50 -8.06
C TYR A 106 2.83 2.09 -7.07
N ILE A 107 3.22 1.42 -5.99
CA ILE A 107 2.34 1.05 -4.89
C ILE A 107 2.54 2.04 -3.75
N GLU A 108 1.46 2.70 -3.36
CA GLU A 108 1.39 3.61 -2.22
C GLU A 108 0.25 3.21 -1.26
N ALA A 109 0.19 3.85 -0.11
CA ALA A 109 -0.92 3.73 0.84
C ALA A 109 -1.36 2.26 1.06
N PHE A 110 -0.38 1.37 1.14
CA PHE A 110 -0.60 -0.05 1.33
C PHE A 110 -0.67 -0.39 2.81
N ALA A 111 -1.85 -0.76 3.27
CA ALA A 111 -2.10 -1.14 4.66
C ALA A 111 -3.16 -2.24 4.76
N THR A 112 -3.09 -3.04 5.81
CA THR A 112 -4.12 -4.03 6.17
C THR A 112 -4.40 -3.96 7.67
N ARG A 113 -5.62 -4.28 8.08
CA ARG A 113 -5.97 -4.43 9.48
C ARG A 113 -5.09 -5.48 10.16
N ARG A 114 -4.73 -5.21 11.41
CA ARG A 114 -3.86 -6.07 12.22
C ARG A 114 -4.66 -7.12 13.02
N SER A 115 -5.77 -7.57 12.48
CA SER A 115 -6.60 -8.61 13.09
C SER A 115 -6.10 -10.01 12.70
N PRO A 116 -6.32 -11.04 13.57
CA PRO A 116 -5.97 -12.43 13.24
C PRO A 116 -6.69 -12.94 11.99
N GLU A 117 -7.93 -12.51 11.76
CA GLU A 117 -8.77 -12.88 10.61
C GLU A 117 -8.19 -12.39 9.28
N GLY A 118 -7.50 -11.25 9.29
CA GLY A 118 -6.84 -10.67 8.11
C GLY A 118 -5.44 -11.21 7.85
N ARG A 119 -4.98 -12.23 8.58
CA ARG A 119 -3.62 -12.76 8.41
C ARG A 119 -3.39 -13.26 6.99
N GLY A 120 -2.35 -12.72 6.34
CA GLY A 120 -2.00 -13.06 4.97
C GLY A 120 -2.64 -12.16 3.90
N LEU A 121 -3.61 -11.32 4.26
CA LEU A 121 -4.29 -10.43 3.32
C LEU A 121 -3.32 -9.51 2.57
N GLY A 122 -2.34 -8.93 3.28
CA GLY A 122 -1.34 -8.07 2.64
C GLY A 122 -0.56 -8.79 1.54
N ARG A 123 -0.18 -10.06 1.74
CA ARG A 123 0.53 -10.84 0.71
C ARG A 123 -0.36 -11.08 -0.51
N SER A 124 -1.62 -11.44 -0.30
CA SER A 124 -2.56 -11.67 -1.40
C SER A 124 -2.93 -10.38 -2.12
N LEU A 125 -2.94 -9.23 -1.42
CA LEU A 125 -3.18 -7.93 -2.03
C LEU A 125 -1.99 -7.46 -2.87
N LEU A 126 -0.74 -7.72 -2.45
CA LEU A 126 0.44 -7.51 -3.29
C LEU A 126 0.40 -8.40 -4.54
N GLN A 127 0.04 -9.68 -4.41
CA GLN A 127 -0.11 -10.57 -5.56
C GLN A 127 -1.19 -10.08 -6.51
N TRP A 128 -2.31 -9.57 -5.99
CA TRP A 128 -3.34 -8.94 -6.81
C TRP A 128 -2.79 -7.75 -7.60
N ALA A 129 -1.96 -6.89 -6.97
CA ALA A 129 -1.35 -5.75 -7.67
C ALA A 129 -0.40 -6.21 -8.80
N GLU A 130 0.31 -7.32 -8.62
CA GLU A 130 1.15 -7.93 -9.66
C GLU A 130 0.30 -8.43 -10.83
N ASP A 131 -0.80 -9.13 -10.55
CA ASP A 131 -1.73 -9.63 -11.57
C ASP A 131 -2.44 -8.47 -12.29
N TYR A 132 -2.79 -7.41 -11.56
CA TYR A 132 -3.32 -6.17 -12.12
C TYR A 132 -2.32 -5.51 -13.07
N ALA A 133 -1.06 -5.36 -12.65
CA ALA A 133 -0.01 -4.79 -13.50
C ALA A 133 0.18 -5.59 -14.80
N LYS A 134 0.20 -6.93 -14.72
CA LYS A 134 0.25 -7.80 -15.92
C LYS A 134 -0.91 -7.57 -16.87
N GLN A 135 -2.13 -7.49 -16.35
CA GLN A 135 -3.33 -7.26 -17.14
C GLN A 135 -3.33 -5.89 -17.82
N ASP A 136 -2.71 -4.89 -17.17
CA ASP A 136 -2.53 -3.53 -17.70
C ASP A 136 -1.30 -3.40 -18.62
N GLY A 137 -0.61 -4.51 -18.90
CA GLY A 137 0.57 -4.54 -19.80
C GLY A 137 1.80 -3.87 -19.19
N LYS A 138 1.88 -3.78 -17.88
CA LYS A 138 3.01 -3.19 -17.15
C LYS A 138 4.06 -4.25 -16.82
N SER A 139 5.31 -3.85 -16.83
CA SER A 139 6.45 -4.76 -16.66
C SER A 139 7.10 -4.67 -15.27
N VAL A 140 6.82 -3.62 -14.50
CA VAL A 140 7.49 -3.40 -13.22
C VAL A 140 6.57 -2.76 -12.17
N LEU A 141 6.72 -3.20 -10.91
CA LEU A 141 6.13 -2.59 -9.73
C LEU A 141 7.21 -1.98 -8.85
N TRP A 142 6.93 -0.78 -8.35
CA TRP A 142 7.76 -0.04 -7.42
C TRP A 142 7.00 0.25 -6.14
N LEU A 143 7.73 0.30 -5.03
CA LEU A 143 7.21 0.76 -3.74
C LEU A 143 8.36 1.25 -2.87
N ASP A 144 8.03 1.89 -1.77
CA ASP A 144 8.97 2.19 -0.71
C ASP A 144 8.39 1.88 0.68
N CYS A 145 9.28 1.78 1.65
CA CYS A 145 8.92 1.68 3.06
C CYS A 145 9.98 2.31 3.95
N TRP A 146 9.67 2.53 5.21
CA TRP A 146 10.64 3.03 6.18
C TRP A 146 11.84 2.08 6.33
N ALA A 147 13.03 2.57 5.99
CA ALA A 147 14.25 1.76 5.90
C ALA A 147 14.72 1.20 7.26
N ASP A 148 14.33 1.84 8.37
CA ASP A 148 14.73 1.40 9.71
C ASP A 148 13.80 0.33 10.30
N ASN A 149 12.74 -0.04 9.57
CA ASN A 149 11.89 -1.19 9.89
C ASN A 149 12.39 -2.42 9.12
N SER A 150 13.35 -3.14 9.70
CA SER A 150 13.93 -4.34 9.06
C SER A 150 12.90 -5.42 8.74
N ASP A 151 11.92 -5.64 9.65
CA ASP A 151 10.89 -6.66 9.43
C ASP A 151 10.01 -6.34 8.20
N LEU A 152 9.76 -5.05 7.96
CA LEU A 152 8.99 -4.60 6.80
C LEU A 152 9.83 -4.69 5.51
N CYS A 153 11.12 -4.34 5.58
CA CYS A 153 12.04 -4.55 4.45
C CYS A 153 12.11 -6.04 4.08
N ASP A 154 12.33 -6.91 5.06
CA ASP A 154 12.35 -8.37 4.87
C ASP A 154 11.02 -8.91 4.32
N TYR A 155 9.90 -8.30 4.71
CA TYR A 155 8.59 -8.68 4.18
C TYR A 155 8.51 -8.46 2.66
N TYR A 156 8.99 -7.30 2.17
CA TYR A 156 9.00 -7.02 0.73
C TYR A 156 10.01 -7.88 -0.01
N GLU A 157 11.21 -8.11 0.56
CA GLU A 157 12.20 -9.02 -0.06
C GLU A 157 11.65 -10.45 -0.18
N ARG A 158 10.99 -10.98 0.85
CA ARG A 158 10.28 -12.27 0.78
C ARG A 158 9.11 -12.27 -0.19
N ALA A 159 8.56 -11.10 -0.50
CA ALA A 159 7.56 -10.92 -1.55
C ALA A 159 8.17 -10.90 -2.97
N GLY A 160 9.50 -10.94 -3.08
CA GLY A 160 10.21 -10.93 -4.34
C GLY A 160 10.51 -9.54 -4.89
N TYR A 161 10.40 -8.50 -4.03
CA TYR A 161 10.85 -7.15 -4.37
C TYR A 161 12.34 -7.02 -4.08
N GLU A 162 13.08 -6.43 -5.02
CA GLU A 162 14.51 -6.18 -4.90
C GLU A 162 14.77 -4.74 -4.41
N PRO A 163 15.66 -4.54 -3.42
CA PRO A 163 16.01 -3.19 -2.98
C PRO A 163 16.77 -2.43 -4.07
N ARG A 164 16.38 -1.16 -4.32
CA ARG A 164 16.96 -0.29 -5.35
C ARG A 164 17.71 0.92 -4.80
N GLY A 165 17.63 1.19 -3.52
CA GLY A 165 18.35 2.29 -2.91
C GLY A 165 17.67 2.86 -1.67
N LEU A 166 18.25 3.96 -1.18
CA LEU A 166 17.74 4.70 -0.04
C LEU A 166 17.45 6.14 -0.48
N LEU A 167 16.27 6.61 -0.10
CA LEU A 167 15.87 8.00 -0.20
C LEU A 167 15.84 8.61 1.20
N VAL A 168 16.38 9.80 1.36
CA VAL A 168 16.30 10.55 2.63
C VAL A 168 15.46 11.81 2.42
N VAL A 169 14.35 11.90 3.12
CA VAL A 169 13.44 13.07 3.12
C VAL A 169 13.35 13.58 4.54
N ASN A 170 13.97 14.74 4.84
CA ASN A 170 13.89 15.38 6.16
C ASN A 170 14.24 14.44 7.29
N GLN A 171 15.12 13.66 7.45
CA GLN A 171 15.44 12.64 8.48
C GLN A 171 14.66 11.33 8.37
N TRP A 172 13.59 11.25 7.58
CA TRP A 172 12.94 10.00 7.25
C TRP A 172 13.71 9.28 6.14
N ARG A 173 13.93 7.98 6.30
CA ARG A 173 14.67 7.18 5.34
C ARG A 173 13.72 6.15 4.72
N ALA A 174 13.53 6.24 3.41
CA ALA A 174 12.80 5.23 2.64
C ALA A 174 13.77 4.25 1.98
N ARG A 175 13.49 2.97 2.06
CA ARG A 175 14.06 1.96 1.19
C ARG A 175 13.15 1.76 -0.01
N LEU A 176 13.74 1.92 -1.18
CA LEU A 176 13.05 1.74 -2.45
C LEU A 176 13.15 0.27 -2.89
N PHE A 177 12.07 -0.23 -3.43
CA PHE A 177 11.96 -1.61 -3.92
C PHE A 177 11.38 -1.66 -5.33
N GLU A 178 11.84 -2.65 -6.09
CA GLU A 178 11.36 -2.95 -7.44
C GLU A 178 11.03 -4.43 -7.57
N LYS A 179 9.99 -4.73 -8.33
CA LYS A 179 9.71 -6.10 -8.76
C LYS A 179 9.41 -6.14 -10.24
N GLN A 180 10.18 -6.94 -10.98
CA GLN A 180 9.87 -7.22 -12.39
C GLN A 180 8.64 -8.12 -12.46
N ILE A 181 7.71 -7.76 -13.34
CA ILE A 181 6.46 -8.48 -13.58
C ILE A 181 6.62 -9.23 -14.90
N ALA A 182 6.73 -10.55 -14.80
CA ALA A 182 6.92 -11.43 -15.96
C ALA A 182 5.58 -11.87 -16.57
#